data_187a548e0a884482474b9313d2f544a1
#
_entry.id   187a548e0a884482474b9313d2f544a1
#
_cell.length_a   1.000
_cell.length_b   1.000
_cell.length_c   1.000
_cell.angle_alpha   90.00
_cell.angle_beta   90.00
_cell.angle_gamma   90.00
#
_symmetry.space_group_name_H-M   'P 1'
#
loop_
_entity.id
_entity.type
_entity.pdbx_description
1 polymer ?
#
loop_
_entity_poly.entity_id
_entity_poly.type
_entity_poly.pdbx_seq_one_letter_code
_entity_poly.pdbx_strand_id
1 'polypeptide(L)'
;MAHIAIFLMPERGHVFPALGMIAELVRRGHRVSCPVPPPFAHAVIECGATAIPCGTTLPAELPESLYDAAQLALVEAESTLPQLEDVFRDDQPDIVLWDIAAWAGGVIARRSGAPNLLLESLLTSNSHWSLGAAVVPANGFNADAVRFFTRVQGFVGCSLPEFVAGASRRIALFPREFQPEGDTFDERWTFAGPCLTEREFQGTWTPPGDTPVVLATIDAQTCADAARGMPWHLVTKGKVDDPAPNVEAHDDVPQLKVLEHASVFITHGGLAGVTEALHHGVPMIVVPRMSDQKLNGQRVEELGLGVVLDSVTEEGVRSLVGQLASDSSISARVKDMRRMIQRAGGSAFAADVVEEELAR
;
A
#
# COMPACT_ATOMS: atom_id res chain seq x y z
N MET A 1 -9.39 -13.41 23.60
CA MET A 1 -10.12 -12.34 22.85
C MET A 1 -9.56 -11.02 23.35
N ALA A 2 -8.96 -10.22 22.49
CA ALA A 2 -8.38 -8.93 22.80
C ALA A 2 -9.02 -7.84 21.96
N HIS A 3 -8.94 -6.58 22.38
CA HIS A 3 -9.29 -5.41 21.60
C HIS A 3 -8.04 -4.87 20.89
N ILE A 4 -8.06 -4.91 19.57
CA ILE A 4 -6.97 -4.48 18.69
C ILE A 4 -7.41 -3.21 17.98
N ALA A 5 -6.72 -2.09 18.20
CA ALA A 5 -6.96 -0.86 17.46
C ALA A 5 -5.96 -0.72 16.31
N ILE A 6 -6.44 -0.51 15.09
CA ILE A 6 -5.60 -0.41 13.89
C ILE A 6 -5.82 0.95 13.23
N PHE A 7 -4.76 1.75 13.21
CA PHE A 7 -4.76 3.11 12.64
C PHE A 7 -4.05 3.08 11.29
N LEU A 8 -4.76 3.45 10.26
CA LEU A 8 -4.25 3.45 8.87
C LEU A 8 -4.34 4.86 8.30
N MET A 9 -3.36 5.24 7.49
CA MET A 9 -3.49 6.42 6.65
C MET A 9 -4.70 6.22 5.73
N PRO A 10 -5.66 7.17 5.62
CA PRO A 10 -6.89 6.98 4.86
C PRO A 10 -6.67 7.12 3.34
N GLU A 11 -5.80 6.26 2.83
CA GLU A 11 -5.44 6.08 1.44
C GLU A 11 -5.52 4.61 1.03
N ARG A 12 -5.91 4.34 -0.21
CA ARG A 12 -6.06 2.95 -0.70
C ARG A 12 -4.79 2.13 -0.55
N GLY A 13 -3.64 2.77 -0.80
CA GLY A 13 -2.31 2.15 -0.69
C GLY A 13 -1.94 1.71 0.73
N HIS A 14 -2.59 2.25 1.75
CA HIS A 14 -2.36 1.96 3.16
C HIS A 14 -3.47 1.08 3.76
N VAL A 15 -4.74 1.36 3.42
CA VAL A 15 -5.88 0.61 3.96
C VAL A 15 -5.98 -0.79 3.36
N PHE A 16 -5.93 -0.91 2.04
CA PHE A 16 -6.20 -2.17 1.35
C PHE A 16 -5.20 -3.29 1.64
N PRO A 17 -3.88 -3.01 1.74
CA PRO A 17 -2.91 -4.04 2.11
C PRO A 17 -3.09 -4.64 3.51
N ALA A 18 -3.77 -3.93 4.42
CA ALA A 18 -4.00 -4.37 5.80
C ALA A 18 -5.29 -5.19 5.97
N LEU A 19 -6.24 -5.13 5.00
CA LEU A 19 -7.57 -5.73 5.14
C LEU A 19 -7.54 -7.23 5.44
N GLY A 20 -6.63 -7.97 4.79
CA GLY A 20 -6.52 -9.40 5.05
C GLY A 20 -6.05 -9.75 6.46
N MET A 21 -5.14 -8.98 7.02
CA MET A 21 -4.72 -9.12 8.42
C MET A 21 -5.88 -8.77 9.37
N ILE A 22 -6.62 -7.71 9.08
CA ILE A 22 -7.81 -7.31 9.84
C ILE A 22 -8.84 -8.44 9.86
N ALA A 23 -9.18 -8.99 8.69
CA ALA A 23 -10.14 -10.10 8.56
C ALA A 23 -9.66 -11.35 9.32
N GLU A 24 -8.37 -11.68 9.25
CA GLU A 24 -7.80 -12.82 9.94
C GLU A 24 -7.85 -12.66 11.47
N LEU A 25 -7.52 -11.48 12.00
CA LEU A 25 -7.62 -11.19 13.43
C LEU A 25 -9.07 -11.30 13.94
N VAL A 26 -10.04 -10.81 13.17
CA VAL A 26 -11.48 -10.98 13.49
C VAL A 26 -11.86 -12.46 13.45
N ARG A 27 -11.44 -13.20 12.44
CA ARG A 27 -11.69 -14.65 12.32
C ARG A 27 -11.14 -15.44 13.49
N ARG A 28 -10.03 -15.00 14.11
CA ARG A 28 -9.43 -15.57 15.33
C ARG A 28 -10.15 -15.18 16.62
N GLY A 29 -11.21 -14.35 16.51
CA GLY A 29 -12.07 -13.96 17.62
C GLY A 29 -11.60 -12.72 18.37
N HIS A 30 -10.70 -11.93 17.81
CA HIS A 30 -10.37 -10.61 18.36
C HIS A 30 -11.42 -9.56 17.98
N ARG A 31 -11.59 -8.56 18.82
CA ARG A 31 -12.33 -7.34 18.48
C ARG A 31 -11.38 -6.36 17.82
N VAL A 32 -11.62 -6.02 16.56
CA VAL A 32 -10.79 -5.09 15.81
C VAL A 32 -11.53 -3.79 15.58
N SER A 33 -10.90 -2.66 15.90
CA SER A 33 -11.43 -1.31 15.68
C SER A 33 -10.49 -0.52 14.76
N CYS A 34 -11.06 0.04 13.68
CA CYS A 34 -10.28 0.81 12.70
C CYS A 34 -10.92 2.19 12.54
N PRO A 35 -10.27 3.27 13.01
CA PRO A 35 -10.65 4.63 12.65
C PRO A 35 -10.44 4.86 11.15
N VAL A 36 -11.51 5.18 10.44
CA VAL A 36 -11.48 5.44 9.00
C VAL A 36 -12.55 6.45 8.60
N PRO A 37 -12.32 7.31 7.60
CA PRO A 37 -13.35 8.14 7.02
C PRO A 37 -14.35 7.31 6.18
N PRO A 38 -15.54 7.87 5.88
CA PRO A 38 -16.63 7.15 5.23
C PRO A 38 -16.28 6.35 3.97
N PRO A 39 -15.36 6.79 3.07
CA PRO A 39 -15.01 6.02 1.88
C PRO A 39 -14.40 4.64 2.15
N PHE A 40 -13.78 4.44 3.31
CA PHE A 40 -13.15 3.17 3.70
C PHE A 40 -13.97 2.34 4.69
N ALA A 41 -15.06 2.89 5.24
CA ALA A 41 -15.84 2.21 6.27
C ALA A 41 -16.40 0.86 5.79
N HIS A 42 -16.91 0.79 4.56
CA HIS A 42 -17.44 -0.46 4.00
C HIS A 42 -16.38 -1.57 3.92
N ALA A 43 -15.17 -1.24 3.44
CA ALA A 43 -14.08 -2.21 3.34
C ALA A 43 -13.67 -2.79 4.71
N VAL A 44 -13.65 -1.96 5.75
CA VAL A 44 -13.34 -2.38 7.13
C VAL A 44 -14.47 -3.26 7.70
N ILE A 45 -15.74 -2.87 7.49
CA ILE A 45 -16.90 -3.62 7.97
C ILE A 45 -16.99 -4.99 7.30
N GLU A 46 -16.67 -5.08 6.01
CA GLU A 46 -16.66 -6.35 5.28
C GLU A 46 -15.63 -7.35 5.84
N CYS A 47 -14.53 -6.85 6.42
CA CYS A 47 -13.57 -7.67 7.16
C CYS A 47 -14.07 -8.12 8.55
N GLY A 48 -15.29 -7.71 8.96
CA GLY A 48 -15.86 -7.99 10.27
C GLY A 48 -15.35 -7.09 11.40
N ALA A 49 -14.55 -6.08 11.09
CA ALA A 49 -14.06 -5.11 12.06
C ALA A 49 -15.03 -3.93 12.28
N THR A 50 -14.85 -3.21 13.38
CA THR A 50 -15.62 -2.01 13.68
C THR A 50 -14.95 -0.81 13.00
N ALA A 51 -15.62 -0.19 12.03
CA ALA A 51 -15.19 1.09 11.49
C ALA A 51 -15.58 2.21 12.47
N ILE A 52 -14.58 2.89 13.04
CA ILE A 52 -14.81 4.06 13.89
C ILE A 52 -14.84 5.29 12.99
N PRO A 53 -15.97 6.02 12.91
CA PRO A 53 -16.05 7.20 12.08
C PRO A 53 -15.06 8.27 12.51
N CYS A 54 -14.21 8.73 11.60
CA CYS A 54 -13.38 9.91 11.78
C CYS A 54 -13.37 10.74 10.51
N GLY A 55 -13.09 12.04 10.64
CA GLY A 55 -12.87 12.91 9.49
C GLY A 55 -11.51 12.66 8.84
N THR A 56 -11.28 13.28 7.68
CA THR A 56 -9.96 13.37 7.06
C THR A 56 -9.74 14.79 6.52
N THR A 57 -8.49 15.24 6.59
CA THR A 57 -8.02 16.51 6.02
C THR A 57 -7.24 16.30 4.72
N LEU A 58 -7.05 15.04 4.32
CA LEU A 58 -6.30 14.71 3.13
C LEU A 58 -7.04 15.14 1.86
N PRO A 59 -6.34 15.72 0.88
CA PRO A 59 -6.91 15.99 -0.43
C PRO A 59 -7.19 14.68 -1.19
N ALA A 60 -8.01 14.78 -2.24
CA ALA A 60 -8.31 13.62 -3.10
C ALA A 60 -7.07 13.09 -3.84
N GLU A 61 -6.07 13.93 -4.07
CA GLU A 61 -4.80 13.57 -4.69
C GLU A 61 -3.66 14.04 -3.79
N LEU A 62 -2.75 13.13 -3.45
CA LEU A 62 -1.56 13.46 -2.68
C LEU A 62 -0.51 14.15 -3.56
N PRO A 63 0.36 15.00 -2.97
CA PRO A 63 1.43 15.66 -3.69
C PRO A 63 2.49 14.65 -4.17
N GLU A 64 3.22 15.01 -5.24
CA GLU A 64 4.27 14.15 -5.82
C GLU A 64 5.46 13.92 -4.88
N SER A 65 5.71 14.86 -3.98
CA SER A 65 6.80 14.79 -3.01
C SER A 65 6.37 14.04 -1.75
N LEU A 66 7.12 13.03 -1.35
CA LEU A 66 6.89 12.32 -0.10
C LEU A 66 7.07 13.22 1.13
N TYR A 67 7.93 14.25 1.02
CA TYR A 67 8.07 15.29 2.06
C TYR A 67 6.76 16.09 2.25
N ASP A 68 6.12 16.50 1.15
CA ASP A 68 4.86 17.25 1.22
C ASP A 68 3.71 16.34 1.68
N ALA A 69 3.71 15.07 1.27
CA ALA A 69 2.77 14.07 1.79
C ALA A 69 2.95 13.85 3.31
N ALA A 70 4.17 13.84 3.82
CA ALA A 70 4.44 13.76 5.25
C ALA A 70 3.93 14.99 6.04
N GLN A 71 3.97 16.17 5.43
CA GLN A 71 3.36 17.37 6.04
C GLN A 71 1.84 17.25 6.15
N LEU A 72 1.18 16.70 5.11
CA LEU A 72 -0.26 16.40 5.16
C LEU A 72 -0.58 15.32 6.20
N ALA A 73 0.25 14.28 6.32
CA ALA A 73 0.09 13.26 7.35
C ALA A 73 0.16 13.83 8.78
N LEU A 74 1.02 14.84 9.02
CA LEU A 74 1.04 15.55 10.29
C LEU A 74 -0.25 16.33 10.55
N VAL A 75 -0.73 17.07 9.57
CA VAL A 75 -1.99 17.83 9.66
C VAL A 75 -3.17 16.87 9.92
N GLU A 76 -3.21 15.76 9.22
CA GLU A 76 -4.21 14.69 9.41
C GLU A 76 -4.15 14.15 10.85
N ALA A 77 -2.97 13.82 11.34
CA ALA A 77 -2.78 13.30 12.68
C ALA A 77 -3.20 14.33 13.76
N GLU A 78 -2.84 15.60 13.61
CA GLU A 78 -3.24 16.68 14.52
C GLU A 78 -4.76 16.91 14.54
N SER A 79 -5.42 16.77 13.40
CA SER A 79 -6.88 16.92 13.27
C SER A 79 -7.66 15.75 13.84
N THR A 80 -7.16 14.53 13.65
CA THR A 80 -7.87 13.30 14.04
C THR A 80 -7.60 12.89 15.48
N LEU A 81 -6.40 13.17 16.03
CA LEU A 81 -6.02 12.76 17.38
C LEU A 81 -7.04 13.13 18.47
N PRO A 82 -7.57 14.39 18.57
CA PRO A 82 -8.53 14.73 19.62
C PRO A 82 -9.82 13.91 19.55
N GLN A 83 -10.31 13.62 18.33
CA GLN A 83 -11.51 12.81 18.12
C GLN A 83 -11.32 11.36 18.57
N LEU A 84 -10.13 10.81 18.34
CA LEU A 84 -9.80 9.42 18.63
C LEU A 84 -9.41 9.21 20.10
N GLU A 85 -8.80 10.21 20.75
CA GLU A 85 -8.49 10.14 22.18
C GLU A 85 -9.74 9.94 23.04
N ASP A 86 -10.84 10.61 22.72
CA ASP A 86 -12.08 10.44 23.46
C ASP A 86 -12.65 9.02 23.32
N VAL A 87 -12.60 8.47 22.10
CA VAL A 87 -13.07 7.10 21.82
C VAL A 87 -12.24 6.07 22.59
N PHE A 88 -10.91 6.14 22.49
CA PHE A 88 -10.01 5.14 23.07
C PHE A 88 -9.68 5.38 24.55
N ARG A 89 -10.12 6.49 25.15
CA ARG A 89 -10.05 6.71 26.60
C ARG A 89 -11.02 5.80 27.35
N ASP A 90 -12.24 5.67 26.83
CA ASP A 90 -13.31 4.89 27.47
C ASP A 90 -13.26 3.42 27.07
N ASP A 91 -12.66 3.11 25.92
CA ASP A 91 -12.53 1.76 25.34
C ASP A 91 -11.09 1.48 24.92
N GLN A 92 -10.21 1.32 25.92
CA GLN A 92 -8.78 1.15 25.69
C GLN A 92 -8.47 -0.16 24.94
N PRO A 93 -7.62 -0.13 23.89
CA PRO A 93 -7.17 -1.34 23.21
C PRO A 93 -6.11 -2.08 24.04
N ASP A 94 -6.10 -3.40 23.92
CA ASP A 94 -5.05 -4.26 24.48
C ASP A 94 -3.73 -4.12 23.67
N ILE A 95 -3.82 -3.77 22.38
CA ILE A 95 -2.70 -3.50 21.49
C ILE A 95 -3.09 -2.51 20.42
N VAL A 96 -2.13 -1.69 19.99
CA VAL A 96 -2.29 -0.72 18.90
C VAL A 96 -1.39 -1.11 17.73
N LEU A 97 -1.97 -1.21 16.53
CA LEU A 97 -1.23 -1.24 15.28
C LEU A 97 -1.39 0.12 14.60
N TRP A 98 -0.31 0.67 14.08
CA TRP A 98 -0.39 1.94 13.38
C TRP A 98 0.51 1.96 12.14
N ASP A 99 -0.04 2.48 11.06
CA ASP A 99 0.67 2.65 9.79
C ASP A 99 1.73 3.77 9.92
N ILE A 100 2.85 3.63 9.23
CA ILE A 100 3.99 4.57 9.26
C ILE A 100 3.58 6.03 9.00
N ALA A 101 2.46 6.27 8.33
CA ALA A 101 1.90 7.59 8.08
C ALA A 101 0.72 7.97 9.00
N ALA A 102 0.21 7.05 9.84
CA ALA A 102 -0.92 7.28 10.75
C ALA A 102 -0.45 7.60 12.18
N TRP A 103 0.25 8.72 12.36
CA TRP A 103 0.94 9.07 13.61
C TRP A 103 0.03 9.25 14.82
N ALA A 104 -1.24 9.59 14.63
CA ALA A 104 -2.22 9.65 15.73
C ALA A 104 -2.31 8.32 16.50
N GLY A 105 -2.26 7.18 15.79
CA GLY A 105 -2.27 5.85 16.39
C GLY A 105 -1.05 5.60 17.29
N GLY A 106 0.15 5.94 16.82
CA GLY A 106 1.38 5.84 17.61
C GLY A 106 1.35 6.74 18.86
N VAL A 107 0.77 7.95 18.76
CA VAL A 107 0.59 8.85 19.92
C VAL A 107 -0.39 8.27 20.92
N ILE A 108 -1.52 7.69 20.47
CA ILE A 108 -2.50 7.00 21.33
C ILE A 108 -1.84 5.82 22.05
N ALA A 109 -1.10 4.97 21.33
CA ALA A 109 -0.37 3.86 21.92
C ALA A 109 0.59 4.32 23.03
N ARG A 110 1.38 5.36 22.74
CA ARG A 110 2.34 5.92 23.71
C ARG A 110 1.66 6.50 24.95
N ARG A 111 0.52 7.18 24.79
CA ARG A 111 -0.22 7.81 25.91
C ARG A 111 -0.97 6.78 26.76
N SER A 112 -1.51 5.74 26.16
CA SER A 112 -2.19 4.65 26.85
C SER A 112 -1.23 3.66 27.51
N GLY A 113 0.03 3.61 27.05
CA GLY A 113 1.00 2.59 27.47
C GLY A 113 0.72 1.20 26.86
N ALA A 114 -0.17 1.10 25.90
CA ALA A 114 -0.47 -0.16 25.21
C ALA A 114 0.72 -0.65 24.36
N PRO A 115 0.99 -1.96 24.32
CA PRO A 115 1.89 -2.54 23.32
C PRO A 115 1.53 -2.06 21.93
N ASN A 116 2.55 -1.84 21.07
CA ASN A 116 2.24 -1.36 19.73
C ASN A 116 3.17 -1.92 18.67
N LEU A 117 2.59 -2.10 17.49
CA LEU A 117 3.27 -2.56 16.29
C LEU A 117 3.16 -1.51 15.19
N LEU A 118 4.24 -1.35 14.43
CA LEU A 118 4.25 -0.47 13.26
C LEU A 118 3.93 -1.27 12.01
N LEU A 119 2.97 -0.79 11.21
CA LEU A 119 2.68 -1.32 9.88
C LEU A 119 3.46 -0.53 8.85
N GLU A 120 4.24 -1.24 8.05
CA GLU A 120 5.04 -0.68 6.97
C GLU A 120 4.31 -0.92 5.63
N SER A 121 3.64 0.11 5.15
CA SER A 121 2.96 0.17 3.84
C SER A 121 3.82 0.79 2.74
N LEU A 122 5.01 1.28 3.10
CA LEU A 122 6.07 1.78 2.23
C LEU A 122 7.34 0.94 2.46
N LEU A 123 8.33 1.05 1.55
CA LEU A 123 9.65 0.46 1.80
C LEU A 123 10.20 0.97 3.14
N THR A 124 10.71 0.07 3.96
CA THR A 124 11.14 0.40 5.33
C THR A 124 12.63 0.74 5.40
N SER A 125 13.05 1.39 6.47
CA SER A 125 14.42 1.89 6.64
C SER A 125 15.13 1.23 7.82
N ASN A 126 16.43 0.98 7.65
CA ASN A 126 17.33 0.58 8.72
C ASN A 126 18.70 1.34 8.60
N SER A 127 19.76 0.84 9.23
CA SER A 127 21.09 1.45 9.13
C SER A 127 21.78 1.24 7.78
N HIS A 128 21.30 0.32 6.94
CA HIS A 128 21.91 -0.03 5.65
C HIS A 128 21.16 0.60 4.47
N TRP A 129 19.87 0.80 4.60
CA TRP A 129 19.05 1.42 3.58
C TRP A 129 18.02 2.36 4.20
N SER A 130 17.74 3.48 3.55
CA SER A 130 16.83 4.49 4.07
C SER A 130 15.95 5.12 2.99
N LEU A 131 14.65 5.18 3.27
CA LEU A 131 13.68 5.99 2.54
C LEU A 131 13.90 7.49 2.78
N GLY A 132 14.71 7.87 3.78
CA GLY A 132 14.85 9.25 4.26
C GLY A 132 15.25 10.27 3.20
N ALA A 133 16.00 9.89 2.16
CA ALA A 133 16.34 10.78 1.05
C ALA A 133 15.09 11.22 0.24
N ALA A 134 14.04 10.39 0.18
CA ALA A 134 12.78 10.72 -0.48
C ALA A 134 11.85 11.59 0.38
N VAL A 135 12.12 11.67 1.69
CA VAL A 135 11.34 12.46 2.68
C VAL A 135 12.01 13.82 2.97
N VAL A 136 13.07 14.19 2.25
CA VAL A 136 13.73 15.49 2.37
C VAL A 136 13.29 16.37 1.19
N PRO A 137 13.08 17.69 1.40
CA PRO A 137 12.77 18.61 0.30
C PRO A 137 13.82 18.54 -0.81
N ALA A 138 13.40 18.71 -2.06
CA ALA A 138 14.28 18.69 -3.23
C ALA A 138 15.46 19.70 -3.15
N ASN A 139 15.27 20.82 -2.43
CA ASN A 139 16.27 21.83 -2.17
C ASN A 139 17.12 21.57 -0.89
N GLY A 140 17.06 20.36 -0.36
CA GLY A 140 17.79 19.90 0.81
C GLY A 140 17.18 20.30 2.15
N PHE A 141 17.92 20.03 3.23
CA PHE A 141 17.48 20.30 4.61
C PHE A 141 17.58 21.82 4.91
N ASN A 142 16.48 22.52 4.72
CA ASN A 142 16.34 23.96 4.85
C ASN A 142 15.52 24.37 6.09
N ALA A 143 15.23 25.67 6.26
CA ALA A 143 14.47 26.19 7.38
C ALA A 143 13.02 25.63 7.45
N ASP A 144 12.41 25.30 6.31
CA ASP A 144 11.06 24.70 6.28
C ASP A 144 11.11 23.27 6.80
N ALA A 145 12.11 22.50 6.39
CA ALA A 145 12.34 21.15 6.91
C ALA A 145 12.58 21.16 8.43
N VAL A 146 13.41 22.11 8.92
CA VAL A 146 13.62 22.26 10.37
C VAL A 146 12.31 22.56 11.10
N ARG A 147 11.48 23.46 10.58
CA ARG A 147 10.16 23.76 11.16
C ARG A 147 9.25 22.54 11.17
N PHE A 148 9.18 21.82 10.06
CA PHE A 148 8.38 20.61 9.96
C PHE A 148 8.80 19.56 10.99
N PHE A 149 10.07 19.18 11.06
CA PHE A 149 10.55 18.20 12.02
C PHE A 149 10.41 18.65 13.48
N THR A 150 10.54 19.95 13.75
CA THR A 150 10.26 20.52 15.08
C THR A 150 8.80 20.38 15.45
N ARG A 151 7.88 20.61 14.51
CA ARG A 151 6.43 20.42 14.71
C ARG A 151 6.08 18.95 14.93
N VAL A 152 6.67 18.04 14.13
CA VAL A 152 6.55 16.58 14.35
C VAL A 152 6.99 16.22 15.76
N GLN A 153 8.17 16.67 16.18
CA GLN A 153 8.69 16.40 17.53
C GLN A 153 7.76 16.92 18.61
N GLY A 154 7.19 18.12 18.44
CA GLY A 154 6.18 18.68 19.36
C GLY A 154 4.92 17.83 19.44
N PHE A 155 4.47 17.28 18.30
CA PHE A 155 3.27 16.44 18.24
C PHE A 155 3.49 15.06 18.86
N VAL A 156 4.56 14.36 18.49
CA VAL A 156 4.83 12.98 18.97
C VAL A 156 5.56 12.95 20.34
N GLY A 157 6.11 14.08 20.81
CA GLY A 157 6.76 14.25 22.11
C GLY A 157 8.19 13.69 22.19
N CYS A 158 8.81 13.32 21.08
CA CYS A 158 10.21 12.88 20.95
C CYS A 158 10.69 13.05 19.50
N SER A 159 11.93 12.72 19.19
CA SER A 159 12.36 12.73 17.77
C SER A 159 11.60 11.68 16.97
N LEU A 160 11.39 11.92 15.67
CA LEU A 160 10.69 10.97 14.80
C LEU A 160 11.36 9.59 14.76
N PRO A 161 12.72 9.47 14.70
CA PRO A 161 13.37 8.17 14.81
C PRO A 161 13.08 7.44 16.12
N GLU A 162 13.07 8.14 17.27
CA GLU A 162 12.71 7.56 18.57
C GLU A 162 11.25 7.14 18.63
N PHE A 163 10.35 7.95 18.06
CA PHE A 163 8.93 7.63 17.97
C PHE A 163 8.69 6.34 17.21
N VAL A 164 9.28 6.23 16.01
CA VAL A 164 9.18 5.05 15.15
C VAL A 164 9.89 3.83 15.78
N ALA A 165 11.02 4.03 16.47
CA ALA A 165 11.73 2.97 17.18
C ALA A 165 10.99 2.48 18.44
N GLY A 166 10.02 3.24 18.93
CA GLY A 166 9.19 2.88 20.09
C GLY A 166 8.19 1.76 19.83
N ALA A 167 7.94 1.40 18.57
CA ALA A 167 7.18 0.20 18.24
C ALA A 167 8.03 -1.05 18.53
N SER A 168 7.45 -2.03 19.24
CA SER A 168 8.16 -3.25 19.65
C SER A 168 8.57 -4.12 18.47
N ARG A 169 7.70 -4.21 17.45
CA ARG A 169 7.92 -4.93 16.18
C ARG A 169 7.31 -4.15 15.02
N ARG A 170 7.69 -4.54 13.81
CA ARG A 170 7.19 -3.97 12.56
C ARG A 170 6.70 -5.06 11.63
N ILE A 171 5.57 -4.82 10.99
CA ILE A 171 5.00 -5.73 10.01
C ILE A 171 5.00 -5.03 8.66
N ALA A 172 5.87 -5.49 7.75
CA ALA A 172 5.91 -5.05 6.37
C ALA A 172 4.87 -5.83 5.55
N LEU A 173 3.96 -5.10 4.90
CA LEU A 173 2.89 -5.66 4.09
C LEU A 173 3.34 -5.98 2.65
N PHE A 174 4.61 -6.35 2.51
CA PHE A 174 5.26 -6.72 1.25
C PHE A 174 6.38 -7.73 1.52
N PRO A 175 6.87 -8.45 0.48
CA PRO A 175 7.87 -9.49 0.69
C PRO A 175 9.27 -8.91 0.93
N ARG A 176 10.08 -9.61 1.74
CA ARG A 176 11.47 -9.24 2.08
C ARG A 176 12.35 -9.06 0.84
N GLU A 177 12.14 -9.89 -0.16
CA GLU A 177 12.92 -9.89 -1.40
C GLU A 177 12.69 -8.61 -2.23
N PHE A 178 11.55 -7.94 -2.04
CA PHE A 178 11.29 -6.65 -2.68
C PHE A 178 11.94 -5.49 -1.94
N GLN A 179 12.22 -5.60 -0.64
CA GLN A 179 12.93 -4.60 0.14
C GLN A 179 14.40 -4.49 -0.32
N PRO A 180 14.88 -3.27 -0.68
CA PRO A 180 16.33 -3.06 -0.84
C PRO A 180 17.09 -3.42 0.45
N GLU A 181 18.22 -4.12 0.33
CA GLU A 181 19.00 -4.61 1.46
C GLU A 181 18.18 -5.45 2.46
N GLY A 182 17.17 -6.18 1.96
CA GLY A 182 16.21 -6.93 2.78
C GLY A 182 16.83 -7.89 3.80
N ASP A 183 17.98 -8.47 3.49
CA ASP A 183 18.73 -9.40 4.36
C ASP A 183 19.39 -8.69 5.57
N THR A 184 19.46 -7.36 5.58
CA THR A 184 20.03 -6.57 6.69
C THR A 184 19.01 -6.23 7.79
N PHE A 185 17.74 -6.57 7.60
CA PHE A 185 16.69 -6.34 8.57
C PHE A 185 16.61 -7.48 9.57
N ASP A 186 16.66 -7.16 10.86
CA ASP A 186 16.64 -8.11 11.98
C ASP A 186 15.21 -8.64 12.28
N GLU A 187 15.07 -9.39 13.37
CA GLU A 187 13.82 -10.03 13.81
C GLU A 187 12.72 -9.04 14.25
N ARG A 188 13.02 -7.76 14.42
CA ARG A 188 12.00 -6.73 14.68
C ARG A 188 11.13 -6.45 13.46
N TRP A 189 11.62 -6.80 12.26
CA TRP A 189 10.86 -6.68 11.02
C TRP A 189 10.31 -8.03 10.57
N THR A 190 9.00 -8.12 10.50
CA THR A 190 8.29 -9.23 9.89
C THR A 190 7.82 -8.83 8.50
N PHE A 191 8.35 -9.47 7.47
CA PHE A 191 7.90 -9.27 6.09
C PHE A 191 6.80 -10.31 5.80
N ALA A 192 5.56 -9.94 6.04
CA ALA A 192 4.43 -10.85 5.89
C ALA A 192 4.00 -11.05 4.42
N GLY A 193 4.40 -10.15 3.54
CA GLY A 193 3.83 -10.09 2.20
C GLY A 193 2.47 -9.36 2.21
N PRO A 194 1.79 -9.21 1.05
CA PRO A 194 0.51 -8.55 1.00
C PRO A 194 -0.55 -9.36 1.77
N CYS A 195 -1.30 -8.67 2.62
CA CYS A 195 -2.40 -9.26 3.38
C CYS A 195 -3.72 -9.03 2.61
N LEU A 196 -3.95 -9.83 1.59
CA LEU A 196 -5.08 -9.68 0.66
C LEU A 196 -6.37 -10.30 1.20
N THR A 197 -7.50 -9.71 0.80
CA THR A 197 -8.86 -10.28 0.89
C THR A 197 -9.47 -10.35 -0.50
N GLU A 198 -10.64 -10.98 -0.62
CA GLU A 198 -11.38 -11.01 -1.89
C GLU A 198 -11.86 -9.63 -2.36
N ARG A 199 -12.00 -8.66 -1.43
CA ARG A 199 -12.50 -7.29 -1.70
C ARG A 199 -13.80 -7.30 -2.50
N GLU A 200 -14.81 -8.02 -2.00
CA GLU A 200 -16.11 -8.15 -2.65
C GLU A 200 -16.76 -6.79 -2.92
N PHE A 201 -16.45 -5.78 -2.09
CA PHE A 201 -16.91 -4.40 -2.27
C PHE A 201 -16.42 -3.74 -3.58
N GLN A 202 -15.38 -4.27 -4.23
CA GLN A 202 -14.93 -3.81 -5.55
C GLN A 202 -15.68 -4.50 -6.71
N GLY A 203 -16.55 -5.47 -6.41
CA GLY A 203 -17.30 -6.24 -7.39
C GLY A 203 -16.53 -7.44 -7.96
N THR A 204 -17.11 -8.02 -8.99
CA THR A 204 -16.55 -9.18 -9.71
C THR A 204 -16.19 -8.79 -11.13
N TRP A 205 -15.24 -9.52 -11.70
CA TRP A 205 -14.87 -9.40 -13.10
C TRP A 205 -14.47 -10.76 -13.64
N THR A 206 -14.79 -11.02 -14.91
CA THR A 206 -14.38 -12.23 -15.63
C THR A 206 -13.91 -11.83 -17.02
N PRO A 207 -12.84 -12.46 -17.55
CA PRO A 207 -12.34 -12.13 -18.88
C PRO A 207 -13.39 -12.42 -19.96
N PRO A 208 -13.49 -11.57 -20.99
CA PRO A 208 -14.48 -11.73 -22.06
C PRO A 208 -14.18 -12.91 -23.03
N GLY A 209 -13.10 -13.65 -22.77
CA GLY A 209 -12.66 -14.79 -23.58
C GLY A 209 -11.18 -15.12 -23.31
N ASP A 210 -10.52 -15.80 -24.24
CA ASP A 210 -9.12 -16.23 -24.14
C ASP A 210 -8.11 -15.15 -24.56
N THR A 211 -8.58 -13.94 -24.88
CA THR A 211 -7.72 -12.82 -25.28
C THR A 211 -6.87 -12.37 -24.11
N PRO A 212 -5.54 -12.13 -24.28
CA PRO A 212 -4.69 -11.62 -23.22
C PRO A 212 -5.24 -10.31 -22.62
N VAL A 213 -5.23 -10.21 -21.31
CA VAL A 213 -5.76 -9.05 -20.58
C VAL A 213 -4.62 -8.13 -20.17
N VAL A 214 -4.80 -6.83 -20.37
CA VAL A 214 -3.94 -5.77 -19.85
C VAL A 214 -4.75 -4.94 -18.86
N LEU A 215 -4.25 -4.77 -17.66
CA LEU A 215 -4.82 -3.85 -16.68
C LEU A 215 -4.07 -2.52 -16.70
N ALA A 216 -4.79 -1.40 -16.72
CA ALA A 216 -4.21 -0.06 -16.55
C ALA A 216 -4.96 0.71 -15.44
N THR A 217 -4.23 1.27 -14.49
CA THR A 217 -4.82 2.09 -13.42
C THR A 217 -4.43 3.56 -13.52
N ILE A 218 -3.78 3.93 -14.63
CA ILE A 218 -3.34 5.29 -14.95
C ILE A 218 -3.54 5.57 -16.44
N ASP A 219 -3.63 6.86 -16.79
CA ASP A 219 -3.67 7.35 -18.17
C ASP A 219 -4.66 6.59 -19.06
N ALA A 220 -5.90 6.42 -18.56
CA ALA A 220 -6.94 5.57 -19.14
C ALA A 220 -7.14 5.82 -20.64
N GLN A 221 -7.22 7.09 -21.07
CA GLN A 221 -7.44 7.44 -22.49
C GLN A 221 -6.26 7.00 -23.37
N THR A 222 -5.02 7.32 -22.97
CA THR A 222 -3.83 6.94 -23.76
C THR A 222 -3.67 5.42 -23.84
N CYS A 223 -3.95 4.71 -22.74
CA CYS A 223 -3.95 3.24 -22.74
C CYS A 223 -5.05 2.66 -23.64
N ALA A 224 -6.24 3.27 -23.66
CA ALA A 224 -7.35 2.86 -24.50
C ALA A 224 -7.05 3.09 -26.00
N ASP A 225 -6.45 4.23 -26.35
CA ASP A 225 -6.01 4.52 -27.72
C ASP A 225 -4.90 3.57 -28.15
N ALA A 226 -3.98 3.22 -27.25
CA ALA A 226 -2.99 2.18 -27.49
C ALA A 226 -3.60 0.79 -27.71
N ALA A 227 -4.71 0.46 -27.04
CA ALA A 227 -5.38 -0.83 -27.17
C ALA A 227 -6.15 -0.99 -28.49
N ARG A 228 -6.53 0.10 -29.12
CA ARG A 228 -7.36 0.08 -30.35
C ARG A 228 -6.72 -0.78 -31.47
N GLY A 229 -7.42 -1.84 -31.86
CA GLY A 229 -6.98 -2.78 -32.90
C GLY A 229 -5.88 -3.76 -32.45
N MET A 230 -5.53 -3.79 -31.19
CA MET A 230 -4.54 -4.74 -30.65
C MET A 230 -5.17 -6.10 -30.29
N PRO A 231 -4.40 -7.21 -30.33
CA PRO A 231 -4.90 -8.54 -29.99
C PRO A 231 -4.91 -8.82 -28.50
N TRP A 232 -5.23 -7.81 -27.68
CA TRP A 232 -5.40 -7.93 -26.24
C TRP A 232 -6.55 -7.05 -25.74
N HIS A 233 -7.11 -7.41 -24.62
CA HIS A 233 -8.23 -6.73 -23.98
C HIS A 233 -7.71 -5.80 -22.88
N LEU A 234 -8.10 -4.53 -22.92
CA LEU A 234 -7.76 -3.56 -21.89
C LEU A 234 -8.89 -3.43 -20.87
N VAL A 235 -8.54 -3.56 -19.59
CA VAL A 235 -9.37 -3.09 -18.48
C VAL A 235 -8.67 -1.87 -17.87
N THR A 236 -9.37 -0.73 -17.81
CA THR A 236 -8.76 0.50 -17.30
C THR A 236 -9.61 1.20 -16.25
N LYS A 237 -8.92 1.86 -15.31
CA LYS A 237 -9.56 2.73 -14.31
C LYS A 237 -9.63 4.16 -14.84
N GLY A 238 -10.83 4.72 -14.86
CA GLY A 238 -11.11 6.08 -15.29
C GLY A 238 -12.01 6.12 -16.53
N LYS A 239 -12.31 7.32 -16.98
CA LYS A 239 -13.16 7.54 -18.15
C LYS A 239 -12.35 7.42 -19.43
N VAL A 240 -12.99 6.88 -20.45
CA VAL A 240 -12.45 6.77 -21.82
C VAL A 240 -13.51 7.28 -22.79
N ASP A 241 -13.10 8.18 -23.66
CA ASP A 241 -13.95 8.67 -24.73
C ASP A 241 -13.89 7.68 -25.91
N ASP A 242 -15.05 7.31 -26.49
CA ASP A 242 -15.17 6.40 -27.63
C ASP A 242 -14.33 5.11 -27.47
N PRO A 243 -14.61 4.25 -26.46
CA PRO A 243 -13.84 3.04 -26.23
C PRO A 243 -13.98 2.04 -27.39
N ALA A 244 -12.86 1.44 -27.79
CA ALA A 244 -12.87 0.36 -28.78
C ALA A 244 -13.53 -0.91 -28.19
N PRO A 245 -13.99 -1.88 -29.00
CA PRO A 245 -14.66 -3.09 -28.52
C PRO A 245 -13.81 -3.97 -27.57
N ASN A 246 -12.49 -3.82 -27.60
CA ASN A 246 -11.55 -4.52 -26.71
C ASN A 246 -11.09 -3.66 -25.52
N VAL A 247 -11.88 -2.63 -25.13
CA VAL A 247 -11.58 -1.73 -24.01
C VAL A 247 -12.76 -1.68 -23.06
N GLU A 248 -12.52 -1.97 -21.80
CA GLU A 248 -13.43 -1.78 -20.68
C GLU A 248 -12.89 -0.67 -19.75
N ALA A 249 -13.69 0.36 -19.50
CA ALA A 249 -13.37 1.46 -18.62
C ALA A 249 -14.30 1.45 -17.40
N HIS A 250 -13.73 1.54 -16.20
CA HIS A 250 -14.46 1.50 -14.93
C HIS A 250 -14.08 2.68 -14.04
N ASP A 251 -15.01 3.26 -13.32
CA ASP A 251 -14.72 4.28 -12.30
C ASP A 251 -13.90 3.67 -11.14
N ASP A 252 -14.21 2.44 -10.76
CA ASP A 252 -13.40 1.63 -9.83
C ASP A 252 -13.27 0.20 -10.37
N VAL A 253 -12.04 -0.25 -10.56
CA VAL A 253 -11.71 -1.56 -11.12
C VAL A 253 -11.61 -2.58 -9.99
N PRO A 254 -12.21 -3.78 -10.11
CA PRO A 254 -11.95 -4.89 -9.20
C PRO A 254 -10.54 -5.46 -9.45
N GLN A 255 -9.54 -4.69 -9.02
CA GLN A 255 -8.13 -4.86 -9.40
C GLN A 255 -7.61 -6.27 -9.19
N LEU A 256 -7.89 -6.89 -8.03
CA LEU A 256 -7.44 -8.26 -7.76
C LEU A 256 -8.06 -9.26 -8.73
N LYS A 257 -9.36 -9.12 -9.04
CA LYS A 257 -10.05 -10.02 -9.98
C LYS A 257 -9.53 -9.88 -11.41
N VAL A 258 -9.16 -8.67 -11.83
CA VAL A 258 -8.53 -8.47 -13.14
C VAL A 258 -7.09 -8.99 -13.15
N LEU A 259 -6.31 -8.78 -12.07
CA LEU A 259 -4.94 -9.27 -11.96
C LEU A 259 -4.84 -10.80 -12.01
N GLU A 260 -5.86 -11.55 -11.55
CA GLU A 260 -5.94 -13.00 -11.69
C GLU A 260 -5.78 -13.47 -13.15
N HIS A 261 -6.15 -12.62 -14.10
CA HIS A 261 -6.15 -12.92 -15.55
C HIS A 261 -5.22 -12.02 -16.37
N ALA A 262 -4.62 -11.02 -15.75
CA ALA A 262 -3.80 -10.06 -16.47
C ALA A 262 -2.46 -10.64 -16.92
N SER A 263 -2.06 -10.28 -18.13
CA SER A 263 -0.75 -10.58 -18.73
C SER A 263 0.27 -9.47 -18.46
N VAL A 264 -0.21 -8.23 -18.32
CA VAL A 264 0.60 -7.02 -18.04
C VAL A 264 -0.23 -6.05 -17.20
N PHE A 265 0.42 -5.37 -16.25
CA PHE A 265 -0.18 -4.32 -15.44
C PHE A 265 0.53 -2.98 -15.67
N ILE A 266 -0.21 -1.96 -16.09
CA ILE A 266 0.27 -0.57 -16.25
C ILE A 266 -0.16 0.21 -15.04
N THR A 267 0.81 0.71 -14.26
CA THR A 267 0.58 1.27 -12.94
C THR A 267 1.50 2.45 -12.63
N HIS A 268 1.10 3.31 -11.70
CA HIS A 268 1.99 4.33 -11.16
C HIS A 268 3.08 3.77 -10.22
N GLY A 269 3.04 2.48 -9.85
CA GLY A 269 4.06 1.86 -9.01
C GLY A 269 3.90 2.07 -7.50
N GLY A 270 2.69 2.37 -7.02
CA GLY A 270 2.41 2.32 -5.57
C GLY A 270 2.65 0.91 -5.02
N LEU A 271 3.28 0.79 -3.84
CA LEU A 271 3.74 -0.50 -3.30
C LEU A 271 2.62 -1.54 -3.19
N ALA A 272 1.41 -1.13 -2.81
CA ALA A 272 0.23 -2.00 -2.76
C ALA A 272 -0.07 -2.64 -4.13
N GLY A 273 -0.18 -1.82 -5.19
CA GLY A 273 -0.44 -2.32 -6.55
C GLY A 273 0.69 -3.20 -7.08
N VAL A 274 1.95 -2.85 -6.79
CA VAL A 274 3.12 -3.65 -7.13
C VAL A 274 3.04 -5.02 -6.48
N THR A 275 2.80 -5.09 -5.17
CA THR A 275 2.74 -6.37 -4.45
C THR A 275 1.53 -7.21 -4.84
N GLU A 276 0.40 -6.60 -5.19
CA GLU A 276 -0.77 -7.27 -5.74
C GLU A 276 -0.45 -7.91 -7.11
N ALA A 277 0.19 -7.16 -8.01
CA ALA A 277 0.64 -7.70 -9.29
C ALA A 277 1.62 -8.87 -9.12
N LEU A 278 2.58 -8.74 -8.22
CA LEU A 278 3.55 -9.79 -7.90
C LEU A 278 2.89 -11.03 -7.28
N HIS A 279 1.86 -10.85 -6.45
CA HIS A 279 1.05 -11.95 -5.89
C HIS A 279 0.40 -12.79 -7.00
N HIS A 280 -0.07 -12.14 -8.06
CA HIS A 280 -0.64 -12.82 -9.23
C HIS A 280 0.41 -13.25 -10.26
N GLY A 281 1.66 -12.80 -10.12
CA GLY A 281 2.75 -13.12 -11.06
C GLY A 281 2.64 -12.35 -12.37
N VAL A 282 2.18 -11.10 -12.30
CA VAL A 282 1.93 -10.21 -13.43
C VAL A 282 3.10 -9.23 -13.60
N PRO A 283 3.76 -9.18 -14.75
CA PRO A 283 4.79 -8.19 -15.05
C PRO A 283 4.19 -6.78 -15.18
N MET A 284 5.01 -5.76 -14.91
CA MET A 284 4.52 -4.39 -14.82
C MET A 284 5.20 -3.43 -15.78
N ILE A 285 4.41 -2.46 -16.26
CA ILE A 285 4.89 -1.19 -16.81
C ILE A 285 4.62 -0.14 -15.76
N VAL A 286 5.68 0.38 -15.14
CA VAL A 286 5.58 1.35 -14.05
C VAL A 286 5.82 2.76 -14.60
N VAL A 287 4.90 3.69 -14.31
CA VAL A 287 5.01 5.11 -14.69
C VAL A 287 4.88 5.95 -13.42
N PRO A 288 5.99 6.15 -12.69
CA PRO A 288 5.95 6.74 -11.37
C PRO A 288 5.64 8.25 -11.42
N ARG A 289 4.78 8.69 -10.50
CA ARG A 289 4.41 10.11 -10.31
C ARG A 289 4.94 10.68 -9.00
N MET A 290 5.09 9.84 -7.97
CA MET A 290 5.59 10.23 -6.66
C MET A 290 6.99 9.68 -6.40
N SER A 291 7.69 10.24 -5.39
CA SER A 291 9.07 9.86 -5.07
C SER A 291 9.22 8.41 -4.59
N ASP A 292 8.28 7.89 -3.78
CA ASP A 292 8.26 6.48 -3.37
C ASP A 292 7.97 5.54 -4.54
N GLN A 293 7.10 5.95 -5.47
CA GLN A 293 6.77 5.19 -6.68
C GLN A 293 8.00 5.05 -7.61
N LYS A 294 8.86 6.08 -7.66
CA LYS A 294 10.14 6.01 -8.38
C LYS A 294 11.05 4.94 -7.79
N LEU A 295 11.15 4.87 -6.46
CA LEU A 295 11.92 3.83 -5.77
C LEU A 295 11.34 2.43 -6.01
N ASN A 296 10.02 2.29 -5.97
CA ASN A 296 9.36 1.03 -6.28
C ASN A 296 9.59 0.62 -7.75
N GLY A 297 9.49 1.57 -8.68
CA GLY A 297 9.78 1.33 -10.10
C GLY A 297 11.21 0.89 -10.35
N GLN A 298 12.19 1.56 -9.75
CA GLN A 298 13.60 1.15 -9.80
C GLN A 298 13.77 -0.28 -9.28
N ARG A 299 13.10 -0.62 -8.17
CA ARG A 299 13.15 -1.97 -7.61
C ARG A 299 12.52 -3.02 -8.53
N VAL A 300 11.42 -2.68 -9.21
CA VAL A 300 10.81 -3.52 -10.24
C VAL A 300 11.80 -3.83 -11.38
N GLU A 301 12.53 -2.83 -11.88
CA GLU A 301 13.54 -3.02 -12.92
C GLU A 301 14.76 -3.81 -12.42
N GLU A 302 15.33 -3.47 -11.26
CA GLU A 302 16.48 -4.17 -10.65
C GLU A 302 16.20 -5.67 -10.51
N LEU A 303 15.00 -6.04 -10.12
CA LEU A 303 14.57 -7.43 -9.95
C LEU A 303 14.11 -8.07 -11.27
N GLY A 304 14.01 -7.29 -12.36
CA GLY A 304 13.51 -7.75 -13.66
C GLY A 304 12.06 -8.21 -13.63
N LEU A 305 11.21 -7.50 -12.90
CA LEU A 305 9.77 -7.77 -12.73
C LEU A 305 8.91 -6.94 -13.68
N GLY A 306 9.53 -6.04 -14.43
CA GLY A 306 8.88 -5.12 -15.34
C GLY A 306 9.83 -4.05 -15.85
N VAL A 307 9.28 -2.97 -16.35
CA VAL A 307 10.01 -1.81 -16.91
C VAL A 307 9.43 -0.50 -16.39
N VAL A 308 10.24 0.54 -16.35
CA VAL A 308 9.83 1.90 -16.00
C VAL A 308 9.72 2.77 -17.23
N LEU A 309 8.69 3.59 -17.30
CA LEU A 309 8.50 4.65 -18.29
C LEU A 309 8.42 6.01 -17.60
N ASP A 310 8.96 7.03 -18.23
CA ASP A 310 8.81 8.42 -17.77
C ASP A 310 7.41 8.96 -18.04
N SER A 311 6.75 8.48 -19.10
CA SER A 311 5.39 8.89 -19.50
C SER A 311 4.71 7.83 -20.34
N VAL A 312 3.37 7.79 -20.27
CA VAL A 312 2.55 6.90 -21.11
C VAL A 312 2.41 7.48 -22.52
N THR A 313 2.76 6.69 -23.53
CA THR A 313 2.50 6.98 -24.94
C THR A 313 1.88 5.75 -25.60
N GLU A 314 1.05 5.94 -26.63
CA GLU A 314 0.42 4.83 -27.35
C GLU A 314 1.45 3.83 -27.90
N GLU A 315 2.51 4.34 -28.53
CA GLU A 315 3.58 3.52 -29.12
C GLU A 315 4.34 2.75 -28.04
N GLY A 316 4.69 3.43 -26.92
CA GLY A 316 5.36 2.80 -25.79
C GLY A 316 4.54 1.69 -25.15
N VAL A 317 3.23 1.91 -24.94
CA VAL A 317 2.32 0.87 -24.41
C VAL A 317 2.23 -0.32 -25.35
N ARG A 318 1.99 -0.10 -26.67
CA ARG A 318 1.91 -1.18 -27.66
C ARG A 318 3.18 -2.03 -27.70
N SER A 319 4.33 -1.37 -27.76
CA SER A 319 5.64 -2.04 -27.80
C SER A 319 5.91 -2.86 -26.56
N LEU A 320 5.73 -2.25 -25.38
CA LEU A 320 6.08 -2.89 -24.11
C LEU A 320 5.11 -3.98 -23.69
N VAL A 321 3.80 -3.82 -23.96
CA VAL A 321 2.83 -4.91 -23.70
C VAL A 321 3.22 -6.15 -24.52
N GLY A 322 3.56 -5.99 -25.81
CA GLY A 322 4.03 -7.10 -26.64
C GLY A 322 5.32 -7.73 -26.16
N GLN A 323 6.28 -6.91 -25.75
CA GLN A 323 7.56 -7.36 -25.22
C GLN A 323 7.37 -8.14 -23.89
N LEU A 324 6.71 -7.55 -22.91
CA LEU A 324 6.53 -8.17 -21.58
C LEU A 324 5.71 -9.46 -21.65
N ALA A 325 4.67 -9.50 -22.50
CA ALA A 325 3.86 -10.70 -22.65
C ALA A 325 4.64 -11.87 -23.28
N SER A 326 5.71 -11.60 -24.05
CA SER A 326 6.53 -12.62 -24.71
C SER A 326 7.86 -12.90 -24.04
N ASP A 327 8.29 -12.08 -23.06
CA ASP A 327 9.58 -12.22 -22.37
C ASP A 327 9.53 -13.36 -21.33
N SER A 328 10.14 -14.48 -21.68
CA SER A 328 10.21 -15.66 -20.81
C SER A 328 11.05 -15.42 -19.53
N SER A 329 12.03 -14.52 -19.58
CA SER A 329 12.90 -14.21 -18.45
C SER A 329 12.14 -13.39 -17.40
N ILE A 330 11.40 -12.37 -17.80
CA ILE A 330 10.53 -11.59 -16.92
C ILE A 330 9.42 -12.49 -16.35
N SER A 331 8.77 -13.29 -17.21
CA SER A 331 7.77 -14.27 -16.79
C SER A 331 8.29 -15.24 -15.72
N ALA A 332 9.52 -15.72 -15.84
CA ALA A 332 10.14 -16.58 -14.84
C ALA A 332 10.33 -15.84 -13.50
N ARG A 333 10.86 -14.61 -13.54
CA ARG A 333 11.14 -13.81 -12.34
C ARG A 333 9.86 -13.41 -11.57
N VAL A 334 8.80 -12.99 -12.26
CA VAL A 334 7.54 -12.67 -11.57
C VAL A 334 6.89 -13.92 -10.96
N LYS A 335 7.04 -15.10 -11.61
CA LYS A 335 6.60 -16.38 -11.03
C LYS A 335 7.42 -16.79 -9.81
N ASP A 336 8.73 -16.52 -9.83
CA ASP A 336 9.59 -16.75 -8.66
C ASP A 336 9.18 -15.84 -7.50
N MET A 337 8.99 -14.54 -7.75
CA MET A 337 8.53 -13.59 -6.75
C MET A 337 7.16 -13.97 -6.20
N ARG A 338 6.21 -14.40 -7.05
CA ARG A 338 4.92 -14.95 -6.59
C ARG A 338 5.10 -16.09 -5.60
N ARG A 339 6.02 -17.05 -5.88
CA ARG A 339 6.31 -18.16 -4.95
C ARG A 339 6.88 -17.68 -3.62
N MET A 340 7.74 -16.65 -3.63
CA MET A 340 8.29 -16.04 -2.42
C MET A 340 7.19 -15.37 -1.58
N ILE A 341 6.32 -14.59 -2.21
CA ILE A 341 5.14 -13.96 -1.57
C ILE A 341 4.24 -15.03 -0.92
N GLN A 342 3.94 -16.11 -1.63
CA GLN A 342 3.09 -17.19 -1.09
C GLN A 342 3.72 -17.88 0.14
N ARG A 343 5.05 -17.89 0.25
CA ARG A 343 5.78 -18.43 1.40
C ARG A 343 5.93 -17.47 2.56
N ALA A 344 5.75 -16.17 2.32
CA ALA A 344 5.87 -15.14 3.35
C ALA A 344 4.77 -15.22 4.42
N GLY A 345 3.68 -15.94 4.16
CA GLY A 345 2.64 -16.28 5.13
C GLY A 345 1.44 -15.32 5.15
N GLY A 346 1.54 -14.12 4.58
CA GLY A 346 0.44 -13.19 4.39
C GLY A 346 -0.31 -12.84 5.68
N SER A 347 -1.64 -12.78 5.56
CA SER A 347 -2.55 -12.39 6.64
C SER A 347 -2.42 -13.26 7.89
N ALA A 348 -2.24 -14.57 7.73
CA ALA A 348 -2.12 -15.48 8.86
C ALA A 348 -0.84 -15.23 9.67
N PHE A 349 0.30 -15.06 8.99
CA PHE A 349 1.56 -14.77 9.65
C PHE A 349 1.58 -13.37 10.29
N ALA A 350 0.99 -12.38 9.63
CA ALA A 350 0.84 -11.05 10.25
C ALA A 350 0.01 -11.11 11.54
N ALA A 351 -1.08 -11.89 11.56
CA ALA A 351 -1.89 -12.09 12.75
C ALA A 351 -1.14 -12.87 13.85
N ASP A 352 -0.32 -13.88 13.51
CA ASP A 352 0.54 -14.58 14.48
C ASP A 352 1.44 -13.60 15.24
N VAL A 353 2.06 -12.66 14.53
CA VAL A 353 2.94 -11.63 15.11
C VAL A 353 2.18 -10.73 16.09
N VAL A 354 0.93 -10.37 15.77
CA VAL A 354 0.07 -9.57 16.67
C VAL A 354 -0.27 -10.37 17.94
N GLU A 355 -0.63 -11.65 17.80
CA GLU A 355 -0.96 -12.52 18.94
C GLU A 355 0.27 -12.81 19.81
N GLU A 356 1.45 -13.00 19.22
CA GLU A 356 2.71 -13.13 19.94
C GLU A 356 3.02 -11.89 20.80
N GLU A 357 2.74 -10.70 20.28
CA GLU A 357 2.96 -9.45 21.02
C GLU A 357 1.93 -9.26 22.14
N LEU A 358 0.68 -9.67 21.94
CA LEU A 358 -0.35 -9.68 22.96
C LEU A 358 -0.05 -10.65 24.13
N ALA A 359 0.78 -11.67 23.87
CA ALA A 359 1.13 -12.69 24.88
C ALA A 359 2.36 -12.32 25.74
N ARG A 360 3.06 -11.24 25.39
CA ARG A 360 4.25 -10.74 26.13
C ARG A 360 3.86 -9.90 27.34
#